data_766cbc3a10bd4b532ef0bdc786bbab10
#
_entry.id   766cbc3a10bd4b532ef0bdc786bbab10
#
_cell.length_a   1.000
_cell.length_b   1.000
_cell.length_c   1.000
_cell.angle_alpha   90.00
_cell.angle_beta   90.00
_cell.angle_gamma   90.00
#
_symmetry.space_group_name_H-M   'P 1'
#
loop_
_entity.id
_entity.type
_entity.pdbx_description
1 polymer ?
#
loop_
_entity_poly.entity_id
_entity_poly.type
_entity_poly.pdbx_seq_one_letter_code
_entity_poly.pdbx_strand_id
1 'polypeptide(L)'
;LGTDYGYLLLAKLGILIPLMGLAARNRWRLKPRLSDLANHNDLGKIPELLAQLQRGVVAEVSLGAAILLIVGMMGITPPARHVQPDWPFSFRLDWSNLALSPDARFSLNTGGVLAIVGTVLLVFAVAVRRSRRWIVGAGAIILVVGGLISGNAISIDAYPTTYVRPSVAYNAISVANGMLLYGESCAVCHGVAGYGDGPAAADLQPKPADLTARHAATHTAGDLYWWLSHGIKDTAMPGFKDSFNEDERWDLINFLRALSNAERARSLAPISDTEVWVVAPDFTYGTSRGETAALRDHRGDNIVLLVLLSPPESRD
;
A
#
# COMPACT_ATOMS: atom_id res chain seq x y z
N LEU A 1 8.69 4.40 -0.45
CA LEU A 1 8.94 4.58 0.97
C LEU A 1 9.54 3.29 1.52
N GLY A 2 10.17 3.32 2.69
CA GLY A 2 10.74 2.12 3.30
C GLY A 2 12.06 1.63 2.67
N THR A 3 12.71 2.44 1.86
CA THR A 3 14.05 2.19 1.30
C THR A 3 14.83 3.51 1.24
N ASP A 4 16.15 3.45 1.26
CA ASP A 4 17.00 4.64 1.14
C ASP A 4 16.69 5.43 -0.13
N TYR A 5 16.47 4.73 -1.24
CA TYR A 5 16.04 5.36 -2.49
C TYR A 5 14.70 6.11 -2.34
N GLY A 6 13.75 5.55 -1.60
CA GLY A 6 12.46 6.16 -1.32
C GLY A 6 12.58 7.43 -0.47
N TYR A 7 13.45 7.42 0.54
CA TYR A 7 13.73 8.61 1.37
C TYR A 7 14.40 9.74 0.57
N LEU A 8 15.35 9.41 -0.29
CA LEU A 8 15.97 10.38 -1.18
C LEU A 8 14.95 10.99 -2.16
N LEU A 9 14.05 10.18 -2.70
CA LEU A 9 12.97 10.66 -3.56
C LEU A 9 12.05 11.65 -2.82
N LEU A 10 11.66 11.34 -1.58
CA LEU A 10 10.86 12.25 -0.76
C LEU A 10 11.59 13.55 -0.43
N ALA A 11 12.86 13.48 -0.09
CA ALA A 11 13.69 14.66 0.16
C ALA A 11 13.75 15.56 -1.08
N LYS A 12 13.96 14.97 -2.27
CA LYS A 12 13.93 15.67 -3.56
C LYS A 12 12.60 16.39 -3.79
N LEU A 13 11.47 15.68 -3.60
CA LEU A 13 10.15 16.25 -3.78
C LEU A 13 9.85 17.36 -2.74
N GLY A 14 10.30 17.15 -1.50
CA GLY A 14 10.17 18.15 -0.42
C GLY A 14 10.91 19.46 -0.72
N ILE A 15 12.10 19.39 -1.33
CA ILE A 15 12.86 20.57 -1.75
C ILE A 15 12.26 21.23 -3.00
N LEU A 16 11.64 20.48 -3.88
CA LEU A 16 11.01 21.00 -5.10
C LEU A 16 9.87 21.99 -4.78
N ILE A 17 9.11 21.76 -3.71
CA ILE A 17 7.98 22.62 -3.31
C ILE A 17 8.43 24.05 -3.00
N PRO A 18 9.37 24.30 -2.06
CA PRO A 18 9.87 25.65 -1.78
C PRO A 18 10.58 26.26 -2.98
N LEU A 19 11.29 25.46 -3.79
CA LEU A 19 11.92 25.93 -5.03
C LEU A 19 10.88 26.53 -6.00
N MET A 20 9.78 25.80 -6.25
CA MET A 20 8.69 26.29 -7.09
C MET A 20 8.01 27.53 -6.49
N GLY A 21 7.85 27.57 -5.17
CA GLY A 21 7.28 28.74 -4.47
C GLY A 21 8.15 30.00 -4.61
N LEU A 22 9.48 29.86 -4.52
CA LEU A 22 10.42 30.96 -4.72
C LEU A 22 10.40 31.43 -6.18
N ALA A 23 10.47 30.52 -7.14
CA ALA A 23 10.40 30.82 -8.56
C ALA A 23 9.11 31.55 -8.94
N ALA A 24 7.98 31.07 -8.43
CA ALA A 24 6.68 31.70 -8.59
C ALA A 24 6.65 33.13 -8.02
N ARG A 25 7.16 33.32 -6.79
CA ARG A 25 7.29 34.65 -6.18
C ARG A 25 8.13 35.60 -7.01
N ASN A 26 9.31 35.14 -7.46
CA ASN A 26 10.23 35.94 -8.23
C ASN A 26 9.63 36.33 -9.60
N ARG A 27 8.99 35.35 -10.28
CA ARG A 27 8.38 35.57 -11.60
C ARG A 27 7.14 36.45 -11.56
N TRP A 28 6.22 36.21 -10.59
CA TRP A 28 4.89 36.83 -10.63
C TRP A 28 4.73 38.03 -9.70
N ARG A 29 5.64 38.23 -8.73
CA ARG A 29 5.58 39.37 -7.81
C ARG A 29 6.77 40.33 -7.94
N LEU A 30 7.98 39.79 -7.90
CA LEU A 30 9.16 40.68 -7.86
C LEU A 30 9.48 41.25 -9.25
N LYS A 31 9.51 40.44 -10.30
CA LYS A 31 9.83 40.88 -11.66
C LYS A 31 8.85 41.95 -12.20
N PRO A 32 7.51 41.80 -12.11
CA PRO A 32 6.57 42.83 -12.55
C PRO A 32 6.73 44.13 -11.77
N ARG A 33 6.90 44.08 -10.44
CA ARG A 33 7.13 45.26 -9.60
C ARG A 33 8.40 46.01 -9.99
N LEU A 34 9.44 45.28 -10.31
CA LEU A 34 10.70 45.89 -10.77
C LEU A 34 10.52 46.61 -12.10
N SER A 35 9.79 46.02 -13.04
CA SER A 35 9.44 46.59 -14.34
C SER A 35 8.58 47.86 -14.16
N ASP A 36 7.58 47.83 -13.27
CA ASP A 36 6.71 48.98 -13.01
C ASP A 36 7.48 50.16 -12.40
N LEU A 37 8.37 49.92 -11.41
CA LEU A 37 9.22 50.95 -10.81
C LEU A 37 10.18 51.56 -11.82
N ALA A 38 10.77 50.74 -12.70
CA ALA A 38 11.66 51.20 -13.76
C ALA A 38 10.91 52.07 -14.78
N ASN A 39 9.69 51.69 -15.15
CA ASN A 39 8.87 52.46 -16.12
C ASN A 39 8.39 53.80 -15.55
N HIS A 40 8.18 53.90 -14.23
CA HIS A 40 7.73 55.13 -13.56
C HIS A 40 8.87 55.96 -13.02
N ASN A 41 10.13 55.60 -13.29
CA ASN A 41 11.33 56.27 -12.85
C ASN A 41 11.45 56.47 -11.31
N ASP A 42 10.81 55.60 -10.52
CA ASP A 42 10.89 55.55 -9.04
C ASP A 42 12.13 54.76 -8.62
N LEU A 43 13.31 55.40 -8.76
CA LEU A 43 14.61 54.77 -8.56
C LEU A 43 14.91 54.44 -7.08
N GLY A 44 14.19 55.04 -6.12
CA GLY A 44 14.47 54.91 -4.70
C GLY A 44 14.27 53.52 -4.12
N LYS A 45 13.29 52.74 -4.65
CA LYS A 45 12.94 51.40 -4.16
C LYS A 45 13.57 50.26 -4.95
N ILE A 46 14.22 50.57 -6.09
CA ILE A 46 14.84 49.57 -6.96
C ILE A 46 15.94 48.78 -6.25
N PRO A 47 16.88 49.36 -5.48
CA PRO A 47 17.97 48.63 -4.84
C PRO A 47 17.46 47.56 -3.86
N GLU A 48 16.45 47.89 -3.07
CA GLU A 48 15.86 46.96 -2.11
C GLU A 48 15.17 45.75 -2.82
N LEU A 49 14.43 46.03 -3.89
CA LEU A 49 13.74 45.02 -4.67
C LEU A 49 14.74 44.11 -5.42
N LEU A 50 15.82 44.64 -5.92
CA LEU A 50 16.92 43.91 -6.53
C LEU A 50 17.62 43.00 -5.51
N ALA A 51 17.87 43.50 -4.29
CA ALA A 51 18.45 42.69 -3.22
C ALA A 51 17.52 41.53 -2.82
N GLN A 52 16.19 41.73 -2.82
CA GLN A 52 15.22 40.67 -2.59
C GLN A 52 15.23 39.63 -3.72
N LEU A 53 15.29 40.08 -4.97
CA LEU A 53 15.37 39.21 -6.14
C LEU A 53 16.67 38.40 -6.12
N GLN A 54 17.80 39.05 -5.84
CA GLN A 54 19.09 38.38 -5.74
C GLN A 54 19.11 37.29 -4.67
N ARG A 55 18.59 37.57 -3.46
CA ARG A 55 18.44 36.54 -2.41
C ARG A 55 17.53 35.39 -2.85
N GLY A 56 16.46 35.70 -3.57
CA GLY A 56 15.55 34.70 -4.13
C GLY A 56 16.26 33.78 -5.14
N VAL A 57 17.04 34.37 -6.06
CA VAL A 57 17.80 33.63 -7.07
C VAL A 57 18.89 32.77 -6.42
N VAL A 58 19.62 33.31 -5.44
CA VAL A 58 20.63 32.53 -4.69
C VAL A 58 19.99 31.34 -4.00
N ALA A 59 18.83 31.54 -3.35
CA ALA A 59 18.10 30.44 -2.72
C ALA A 59 17.62 29.38 -3.75
N GLU A 60 17.11 29.80 -4.91
CA GLU A 60 16.73 28.88 -5.99
C GLU A 60 17.91 28.05 -6.49
N VAL A 61 19.06 28.69 -6.74
CA VAL A 61 20.29 27.99 -7.17
C VAL A 61 20.76 27.01 -6.11
N SER A 62 20.74 27.40 -4.82
CA SER A 62 21.15 26.54 -3.71
C SER A 62 20.24 25.31 -3.58
N LEU A 63 18.90 25.50 -3.67
CA LEU A 63 17.95 24.39 -3.65
C LEU A 63 18.08 23.50 -4.89
N GLY A 64 18.33 24.10 -6.05
CA GLY A 64 18.62 23.37 -7.28
C GLY A 64 19.87 22.50 -7.17
N ALA A 65 20.95 23.05 -6.61
CA ALA A 65 22.19 22.31 -6.33
C ALA A 65 21.94 21.14 -5.35
N ALA A 66 21.15 21.38 -4.30
CA ALA A 66 20.76 20.32 -3.36
C ALA A 66 19.97 19.19 -4.05
N ILE A 67 19.03 19.52 -4.95
CA ILE A 67 18.32 18.52 -5.75
C ILE A 67 19.29 17.71 -6.62
N LEU A 68 20.27 18.36 -7.26
CA LEU A 68 21.27 17.67 -8.09
C LEU A 68 22.13 16.70 -7.26
N LEU A 69 22.52 17.10 -6.05
CA LEU A 69 23.24 16.22 -5.11
C LEU A 69 22.39 15.00 -4.74
N ILE A 70 21.12 15.20 -4.40
CA ILE A 70 20.20 14.08 -4.10
C ILE A 70 20.05 13.16 -5.31
N VAL A 71 19.93 13.70 -6.53
CA VAL A 71 19.85 12.89 -7.76
C VAL A 71 21.15 12.09 -7.97
N GLY A 72 22.31 12.68 -7.69
CA GLY A 72 23.60 11.97 -7.71
C GLY A 72 23.61 10.81 -6.71
N MET A 73 23.16 11.04 -5.48
CA MET A 73 23.05 10.00 -4.45
C MET A 73 22.07 8.89 -4.87
N MET A 74 20.92 9.24 -5.47
CA MET A 74 19.97 8.24 -6.00
C MET A 74 20.60 7.37 -7.09
N GLY A 75 21.52 7.91 -7.90
CA GLY A 75 22.20 7.17 -8.96
C GLY A 75 23.13 6.05 -8.46
N ILE A 76 23.65 6.17 -7.23
CA ILE A 76 24.52 5.15 -6.59
C ILE A 76 23.76 4.29 -5.57
N THR A 77 22.49 4.62 -5.27
CA THR A 77 21.64 3.86 -4.33
C THR A 77 20.90 2.76 -5.09
N PRO A 78 20.87 1.52 -4.59
CA PRO A 78 20.11 0.44 -5.22
C PRO A 78 18.64 0.85 -5.41
N PRO A 79 18.06 0.62 -6.61
CA PRO A 79 16.64 0.92 -6.85
C PRO A 79 15.73 0.19 -5.85
N ALA A 80 14.65 0.84 -5.42
CA ALA A 80 13.71 0.29 -4.44
C ALA A 80 13.15 -1.10 -4.79
N ARG A 81 13.11 -1.45 -6.08
CA ARG A 81 12.68 -2.78 -6.56
C ARG A 81 13.65 -3.92 -6.22
N HIS A 82 14.91 -3.62 -5.89
CA HIS A 82 15.94 -4.62 -5.60
C HIS A 82 16.23 -4.76 -4.11
N VAL A 83 15.62 -3.94 -3.27
CA VAL A 83 15.78 -3.95 -1.81
C VAL A 83 14.45 -4.32 -1.18
N GLN A 84 14.47 -5.14 -0.12
CA GLN A 84 13.28 -5.39 0.67
C GLN A 84 12.92 -4.10 1.42
N PRO A 85 11.68 -3.61 1.31
CA PRO A 85 11.26 -2.42 2.00
C PRO A 85 10.99 -2.72 3.49
N ASP A 86 11.44 -1.83 4.35
CA ASP A 86 11.04 -1.77 5.76
C ASP A 86 10.02 -0.64 5.92
N TRP A 87 8.75 -0.99 6.20
CA TRP A 87 7.69 -0.01 6.28
C TRP A 87 7.72 0.72 7.62
N PRO A 88 7.97 2.06 7.64
CA PRO A 88 8.25 2.77 8.89
C PRO A 88 7.01 3.23 9.65
N PHE A 89 5.81 3.07 9.07
CA PHE A 89 4.57 3.58 9.68
C PHE A 89 3.72 2.43 10.23
N SER A 90 2.99 2.68 11.30
CA SER A 90 2.01 1.73 11.85
C SER A 90 0.72 1.65 11.05
N PHE A 91 0.61 2.38 9.94
CA PHE A 91 -0.57 2.42 9.08
C PHE A 91 -0.18 2.43 7.60
N ARG A 92 -1.11 2.02 6.76
CA ARG A 92 -1.09 2.22 5.31
C ARG A 92 -2.45 2.68 4.80
N LEU A 93 -2.47 3.31 3.64
CA LEU A 93 -3.71 3.71 2.99
C LEU A 93 -4.18 2.59 2.06
N ASP A 94 -5.40 2.12 2.26
CA ASP A 94 -5.98 1.04 1.48
C ASP A 94 -7.44 1.32 1.14
N TRP A 95 -7.71 1.44 -0.15
CA TRP A 95 -9.06 1.68 -0.66
C TRP A 95 -9.97 0.46 -0.54
N SER A 96 -9.44 -0.75 -0.41
CA SER A 96 -10.23 -1.97 -0.24
C SER A 96 -11.05 -1.96 1.05
N ASN A 97 -10.58 -1.22 2.08
CA ASN A 97 -11.32 -1.03 3.34
C ASN A 97 -12.72 -0.44 3.11
N LEU A 98 -12.90 0.41 2.10
CA LEU A 98 -14.21 0.98 1.77
C LEU A 98 -15.21 -0.06 1.26
N ALA A 99 -14.75 -1.14 0.64
CA ALA A 99 -15.61 -2.23 0.18
C ALA A 99 -16.08 -3.10 1.36
N LEU A 100 -15.26 -3.20 2.40
CA LEU A 100 -15.48 -4.10 3.55
C LEU A 100 -16.20 -3.41 4.71
N SER A 101 -16.00 -2.11 4.92
CA SER A 101 -16.52 -1.36 6.07
C SER A 101 -17.51 -0.27 5.64
N PRO A 102 -18.82 -0.40 6.02
CA PRO A 102 -19.80 0.67 5.86
C PRO A 102 -19.41 1.96 6.61
N ASP A 103 -18.80 1.82 7.80
CA ASP A 103 -18.36 2.96 8.62
C ASP A 103 -17.22 3.74 7.96
N ALA A 104 -16.30 3.04 7.29
CA ALA A 104 -15.24 3.67 6.52
C ALA A 104 -15.84 4.50 5.35
N ARG A 105 -16.85 3.97 4.65
CA ARG A 105 -17.57 4.72 3.59
C ARG A 105 -18.29 5.96 4.13
N PHE A 106 -18.96 5.82 5.26
CA PHE A 106 -19.63 6.96 5.90
C PHE A 106 -18.60 8.03 6.31
N SER A 107 -17.50 7.64 6.92
CA SER A 107 -16.42 8.54 7.34
C SER A 107 -15.75 9.23 6.14
N LEU A 108 -15.49 8.51 5.04
CA LEU A 108 -14.94 9.10 3.83
C LEU A 108 -15.88 10.15 3.21
N ASN A 109 -17.18 9.83 3.13
CA ASN A 109 -18.17 10.75 2.59
C ASN A 109 -18.29 12.01 3.46
N THR A 110 -18.36 11.85 4.77
CA THR A 110 -18.44 12.97 5.73
C THR A 110 -17.19 13.84 5.65
N GLY A 111 -16.01 13.23 5.68
CA GLY A 111 -14.75 13.96 5.55
C GLY A 111 -14.61 14.65 4.19
N GLY A 112 -15.05 14.01 3.11
CA GLY A 112 -15.09 14.58 1.76
C GLY A 112 -15.99 15.82 1.67
N VAL A 113 -17.20 15.77 2.23
CA VAL A 113 -18.10 16.93 2.27
C VAL A 113 -17.46 18.08 3.05
N LEU A 114 -16.86 17.81 4.22
CA LEU A 114 -16.16 18.84 5.00
C LEU A 114 -15.00 19.44 4.21
N ALA A 115 -14.20 18.63 3.52
CA ALA A 115 -13.09 19.11 2.71
C ALA A 115 -13.56 20.02 1.55
N ILE A 116 -14.68 19.67 0.90
CA ILE A 116 -15.32 20.51 -0.13
C ILE A 116 -15.76 21.83 0.48
N VAL A 117 -16.48 21.82 1.60
CA VAL A 117 -16.93 23.03 2.29
C VAL A 117 -15.75 23.92 2.68
N GLY A 118 -14.70 23.34 3.26
CA GLY A 118 -13.48 24.07 3.60
C GLY A 118 -12.83 24.73 2.38
N THR A 119 -12.74 24.00 1.26
CA THR A 119 -12.21 24.52 -0.01
C THR A 119 -13.07 25.68 -0.55
N VAL A 120 -14.39 25.54 -0.54
CA VAL A 120 -15.32 26.60 -0.98
C VAL A 120 -15.15 27.85 -0.13
N LEU A 121 -15.03 27.73 1.20
CA LEU A 121 -14.76 28.86 2.09
C LEU A 121 -13.43 29.54 1.78
N LEU A 122 -12.37 28.79 1.50
CA LEU A 122 -11.07 29.33 1.12
C LEU A 122 -11.13 30.10 -0.21
N VAL A 123 -11.86 29.58 -1.20
CA VAL A 123 -12.09 30.27 -2.48
C VAL A 123 -12.94 31.54 -2.26
N PHE A 124 -14.00 31.43 -1.47
CA PHE A 124 -14.87 32.58 -1.15
C PHE A 124 -14.13 33.71 -0.40
N ALA A 125 -13.15 33.35 0.45
CA ALA A 125 -12.30 34.30 1.16
C ALA A 125 -11.50 35.23 0.22
N VAL A 126 -11.29 34.85 -1.06
CA VAL A 126 -10.63 35.71 -2.05
C VAL A 126 -11.52 36.94 -2.38
N ALA A 127 -12.85 36.76 -2.41
CA ALA A 127 -13.82 37.82 -2.74
C ALA A 127 -14.14 38.74 -1.55
N VAL A 128 -13.97 38.29 -0.31
CA VAL A 128 -14.37 38.99 0.91
C VAL A 128 -13.16 39.65 1.60
N ARG A 129 -13.08 40.99 1.64
CA ARG A 129 -11.95 41.73 2.25
C ARG A 129 -12.05 41.88 3.78
N ARG A 130 -13.27 42.18 4.31
CA ARG A 130 -13.47 42.61 5.71
C ARG A 130 -13.25 41.46 6.73
N SER A 131 -13.72 40.24 6.46
CA SER A 131 -13.63 39.06 7.35
C SER A 131 -12.68 37.98 6.83
N ARG A 132 -11.82 38.29 5.86
CA ARG A 132 -10.98 37.36 5.15
C ARG A 132 -10.17 36.41 6.07
N ARG A 133 -9.54 36.98 7.12
CA ARG A 133 -8.72 36.20 8.06
C ARG A 133 -9.52 35.10 8.79
N TRP A 134 -10.77 35.42 9.17
CA TRP A 134 -11.61 34.45 9.88
C TRP A 134 -12.15 33.38 8.94
N ILE A 135 -12.55 33.76 7.73
CA ILE A 135 -13.02 32.82 6.72
C ILE A 135 -11.88 31.89 6.29
N VAL A 136 -10.67 32.40 6.10
CA VAL A 136 -9.48 31.57 5.79
C VAL A 136 -9.16 30.63 6.95
N GLY A 137 -9.20 31.10 8.19
CA GLY A 137 -8.96 30.26 9.36
C GLY A 137 -9.99 29.14 9.48
N ALA A 138 -11.29 29.45 9.39
CA ALA A 138 -12.37 28.47 9.43
C ALA A 138 -12.29 27.49 8.27
N GLY A 139 -12.10 27.96 7.03
CA GLY A 139 -11.97 27.11 5.86
C GLY A 139 -10.77 26.16 5.94
N ALA A 140 -9.63 26.65 6.42
CA ALA A 140 -8.44 25.81 6.61
C ALA A 140 -8.67 24.73 7.68
N ILE A 141 -9.27 25.07 8.82
CA ILE A 141 -9.59 24.10 9.87
C ILE A 141 -10.54 23.02 9.35
N ILE A 142 -11.64 23.42 8.69
CA ILE A 142 -12.63 22.48 8.15
C ILE A 142 -12.00 21.57 7.10
N LEU A 143 -11.15 22.11 6.22
CA LEU A 143 -10.41 21.32 5.21
C LEU A 143 -9.49 20.30 5.85
N VAL A 144 -8.73 20.71 6.87
CA VAL A 144 -7.81 19.80 7.60
C VAL A 144 -8.61 18.72 8.33
N VAL A 145 -9.66 19.07 9.04
CA VAL A 145 -10.52 18.09 9.75
C VAL A 145 -11.15 17.11 8.76
N GLY A 146 -11.70 17.60 7.64
CA GLY A 146 -12.24 16.74 6.59
C GLY A 146 -11.19 15.82 5.99
N GLY A 147 -9.98 16.31 5.75
CA GLY A 147 -8.86 15.51 5.28
C GLY A 147 -8.41 14.43 6.27
N LEU A 148 -8.36 14.74 7.56
CA LEU A 148 -8.02 13.78 8.61
C LEU A 148 -9.09 12.67 8.73
N ILE A 149 -10.38 13.02 8.72
CA ILE A 149 -11.48 12.05 8.75
C ILE A 149 -11.41 11.13 7.52
N SER A 150 -11.22 11.70 6.32
CA SER A 150 -11.11 10.92 5.08
C SER A 150 -9.87 10.04 5.07
N GLY A 151 -8.73 10.56 5.54
CA GLY A 151 -7.49 9.81 5.65
C GLY A 151 -7.60 8.63 6.62
N ASN A 152 -8.24 8.84 7.76
CA ASN A 152 -8.48 7.77 8.74
C ASN A 152 -9.42 6.68 8.20
N ALA A 153 -10.41 7.04 7.37
CA ALA A 153 -11.34 6.08 6.78
C ALA A 153 -10.67 5.03 5.86
N ILE A 154 -9.58 5.42 5.19
CA ILE A 154 -8.80 4.53 4.32
C ILE A 154 -7.49 4.07 4.98
N SER A 155 -7.26 4.42 6.24
CA SER A 155 -6.09 4.00 7.00
C SER A 155 -6.36 2.65 7.66
N ILE A 156 -5.48 1.68 7.43
CA ILE A 156 -5.49 0.37 8.10
C ILE A 156 -4.13 0.09 8.70
N ASP A 157 -4.08 -0.83 9.65
CA ASP A 157 -2.83 -1.22 10.31
C ASP A 157 -1.81 -1.73 9.29
N ALA A 158 -0.56 -1.39 9.55
CA ALA A 158 0.57 -1.85 8.76
C ALA A 158 1.75 -2.19 9.68
N TYR A 159 2.62 -3.04 9.18
CA TYR A 159 3.74 -3.61 9.89
C TYR A 159 5.04 -3.37 9.13
N PRO A 160 6.21 -3.48 9.75
CA PRO A 160 7.49 -3.36 9.04
C PRO A 160 7.57 -4.27 7.80
N THR A 161 6.96 -5.45 7.87
CA THR A 161 6.95 -6.43 6.78
C THR A 161 5.85 -6.24 5.74
N THR A 162 4.90 -5.30 5.91
CA THR A 162 3.71 -5.15 5.05
C THR A 162 4.01 -5.19 3.54
N TYR A 163 5.12 -4.60 3.11
CA TYR A 163 5.53 -4.57 1.71
C TYR A 163 6.72 -5.47 1.38
N VAL A 164 7.12 -6.35 2.32
CA VAL A 164 8.15 -7.36 2.08
C VAL A 164 7.67 -8.33 0.99
N ARG A 165 8.56 -8.65 0.07
CA ARG A 165 8.28 -9.60 -1.01
C ARG A 165 8.56 -11.01 -0.54
N PRO A 166 7.67 -11.97 -0.84
CA PRO A 166 7.93 -13.37 -0.55
C PRO A 166 9.26 -13.84 -1.14
N SER A 167 10.08 -14.52 -0.32
CA SER A 167 11.28 -15.21 -0.79
C SER A 167 10.93 -16.50 -1.53
N VAL A 168 9.78 -17.11 -1.20
CA VAL A 168 9.27 -18.33 -1.83
C VAL A 168 8.20 -18.01 -2.85
N ALA A 169 8.37 -18.53 -4.06
CA ALA A 169 7.41 -18.35 -5.15
C ALA A 169 6.08 -19.08 -4.86
N TYR A 170 4.96 -18.50 -5.30
CA TYR A 170 3.65 -19.16 -5.24
C TYR A 170 3.59 -20.27 -6.29
N ASN A 171 3.86 -21.50 -5.87
CA ASN A 171 3.83 -22.70 -6.71
C ASN A 171 3.25 -23.91 -5.95
N ALA A 172 3.00 -25.00 -6.65
CA ALA A 172 2.37 -26.19 -6.08
C ALA A 172 3.18 -26.84 -4.95
N ILE A 173 4.51 -26.81 -5.02
CA ILE A 173 5.40 -27.38 -3.99
C ILE A 173 5.26 -26.57 -2.70
N SER A 174 5.37 -25.26 -2.79
CA SER A 174 5.21 -24.36 -1.65
C SER A 174 3.81 -24.48 -1.02
N VAL A 175 2.77 -24.57 -1.83
CA VAL A 175 1.40 -24.79 -1.32
C VAL A 175 1.27 -26.13 -0.61
N ALA A 176 1.89 -27.21 -1.14
CA ALA A 176 1.86 -28.53 -0.50
C ALA A 176 2.63 -28.55 0.82
N ASN A 177 3.82 -27.92 0.88
CA ASN A 177 4.58 -27.77 2.13
C ASN A 177 3.77 -27.01 3.18
N GLY A 178 3.21 -25.85 2.79
CA GLY A 178 2.37 -25.05 3.68
C GLY A 178 1.12 -25.79 4.17
N MET A 179 0.53 -26.67 3.35
CA MET A 179 -0.59 -27.52 3.75
C MET A 179 -0.21 -28.50 4.86
N LEU A 180 0.96 -29.11 4.80
CA LEU A 180 1.45 -30.00 5.84
C LEU A 180 1.67 -29.24 7.17
N LEU A 181 2.37 -28.11 7.13
CA LEU A 181 2.64 -27.27 8.29
C LEU A 181 1.31 -26.75 8.92
N TYR A 182 0.34 -26.39 8.07
CA TYR A 182 -0.98 -25.98 8.51
C TYR A 182 -1.73 -27.09 9.25
N GLY A 183 -1.72 -28.30 8.70
CA GLY A 183 -2.34 -29.47 9.33
C GLY A 183 -1.79 -29.75 10.72
N GLU A 184 -0.48 -29.62 10.90
CA GLU A 184 0.23 -29.91 12.14
C GLU A 184 0.00 -28.82 13.23
N SER A 185 -0.01 -27.55 12.84
CA SER A 185 0.10 -26.43 13.80
C SER A 185 -1.08 -25.47 13.81
N CYS A 186 -1.85 -25.37 12.75
CA CYS A 186 -2.90 -24.35 12.61
C CYS A 186 -4.32 -24.92 12.65
N ALA A 187 -4.51 -26.12 12.10
CA ALA A 187 -5.84 -26.73 11.98
C ALA A 187 -6.51 -26.99 13.33
N VAL A 188 -5.76 -27.15 14.41
CA VAL A 188 -6.29 -27.34 15.77
C VAL A 188 -7.18 -26.18 16.22
N CYS A 189 -6.88 -24.95 15.78
CA CYS A 189 -7.66 -23.75 16.06
C CYS A 189 -8.51 -23.31 14.87
N HIS A 190 -7.90 -23.28 13.66
CA HIS A 190 -8.54 -22.74 12.48
C HIS A 190 -9.40 -23.74 11.70
N GLY A 191 -9.39 -25.03 12.09
CA GLY A 191 -10.09 -26.09 11.35
C GLY A 191 -9.35 -26.50 10.07
N VAL A 192 -9.61 -27.69 9.58
CA VAL A 192 -8.96 -28.24 8.38
C VAL A 192 -9.31 -27.41 7.13
N ALA A 193 -10.54 -26.88 7.07
CA ALA A 193 -11.02 -26.06 5.98
C ALA A 193 -10.73 -24.54 6.18
N GLY A 194 -10.22 -24.14 7.35
CA GLY A 194 -9.85 -22.75 7.63
C GLY A 194 -11.00 -21.86 8.11
N TYR A 195 -12.14 -22.43 8.52
CA TYR A 195 -13.33 -21.66 8.94
C TYR A 195 -13.27 -21.11 10.37
N GLY A 196 -12.18 -21.35 11.11
CA GLY A 196 -12.07 -20.97 12.52
C GLY A 196 -12.83 -21.89 13.46
N ASP A 197 -13.14 -23.11 13.04
CA ASP A 197 -13.95 -24.12 13.70
C ASP A 197 -13.16 -25.34 14.18
N GLY A 198 -11.85 -25.17 14.38
CA GLY A 198 -11.00 -26.22 14.88
C GLY A 198 -11.40 -26.70 16.29
N PRO A 199 -10.97 -27.89 16.71
CA PRO A 199 -11.39 -28.48 18.00
C PRO A 199 -11.05 -27.59 19.22
N ALA A 200 -10.04 -26.76 19.16
CA ALA A 200 -9.69 -25.82 20.23
C ALA A 200 -10.44 -24.48 20.12
N ALA A 201 -11.17 -24.21 19.04
CA ALA A 201 -11.79 -22.90 18.80
C ALA A 201 -12.91 -22.56 19.79
N ALA A 202 -13.57 -23.57 20.36
CA ALA A 202 -14.72 -23.38 21.25
C ALA A 202 -14.37 -22.59 22.51
N ASP A 203 -13.15 -22.78 23.04
CA ASP A 203 -12.69 -22.22 24.30
C ASP A 203 -11.94 -20.90 24.12
N LEU A 204 -11.75 -20.44 22.89
CA LEU A 204 -10.96 -19.24 22.59
C LEU A 204 -11.82 -17.97 22.46
N GLN A 205 -11.30 -16.87 23.03
CA GLN A 205 -11.88 -15.53 22.91
C GLN A 205 -10.75 -14.50 22.61
N PRO A 206 -10.83 -13.79 21.49
CA PRO A 206 -11.79 -13.97 20.40
C PRO A 206 -11.62 -15.32 19.70
N LYS A 207 -12.69 -15.79 19.01
CA LYS A 207 -12.61 -17.02 18.21
C LYS A 207 -11.58 -16.88 17.10
N PRO A 208 -10.94 -17.99 16.66
CA PRO A 208 -10.06 -17.98 15.51
C PRO A 208 -10.77 -17.42 14.28
N ALA A 209 -10.02 -16.61 13.50
CA ALA A 209 -10.55 -16.02 12.28
C ALA A 209 -10.84 -17.09 11.22
N ASP A 210 -11.93 -16.88 10.46
CA ASP A 210 -12.17 -17.58 9.20
C ASP A 210 -11.16 -17.10 8.15
N LEU A 211 -10.21 -17.97 7.82
CA LEU A 211 -9.11 -17.70 6.87
C LEU A 211 -9.58 -17.72 5.41
N THR A 212 -10.81 -18.16 5.15
CA THR A 212 -11.43 -18.21 3.83
C THR A 212 -12.28 -16.98 3.54
N ALA A 213 -12.59 -16.19 4.56
CA ALA A 213 -13.42 -15.00 4.45
C ALA A 213 -12.82 -13.98 3.46
N ARG A 214 -13.70 -13.23 2.79
CA ARG A 214 -13.31 -12.27 1.73
C ARG A 214 -12.28 -11.25 2.21
N HIS A 215 -12.35 -10.82 3.48
CA HIS A 215 -11.37 -9.87 4.04
C HIS A 215 -9.98 -10.48 4.19
N ALA A 216 -9.85 -11.79 4.42
CA ALA A 216 -8.55 -12.46 4.54
C ALA A 216 -7.70 -12.28 3.27
N ALA A 217 -8.33 -12.22 2.10
CA ALA A 217 -7.66 -11.99 0.83
C ALA A 217 -7.17 -10.54 0.62
N THR A 218 -7.60 -9.58 1.46
CA THR A 218 -7.20 -8.16 1.35
C THR A 218 -5.92 -7.85 2.09
N HIS A 219 -5.49 -8.72 3.00
CA HIS A 219 -4.22 -8.55 3.69
C HIS A 219 -3.04 -8.78 2.75
N THR A 220 -1.98 -7.97 2.92
CA THR A 220 -0.75 -8.21 2.15
C THR A 220 -0.07 -9.49 2.62
N ALA A 221 0.80 -10.04 1.79
CA ALA A 221 1.62 -11.17 2.19
C ALA A 221 2.51 -10.83 3.41
N GLY A 222 2.99 -9.59 3.46
CA GLY A 222 3.81 -9.11 4.55
C GLY A 222 3.06 -8.91 5.86
N ASP A 223 1.75 -8.58 5.83
CA ASP A 223 0.90 -8.54 7.02
C ASP A 223 0.72 -9.97 7.59
N LEU A 224 0.41 -10.94 6.73
CA LEU A 224 0.32 -12.35 7.12
C LEU A 224 1.65 -12.87 7.68
N TYR A 225 2.77 -12.49 7.05
CA TYR A 225 4.11 -12.85 7.51
C TYR A 225 4.42 -12.27 8.90
N TRP A 226 3.98 -11.04 9.17
CA TRP A 226 4.11 -10.43 10.49
C TRP A 226 3.34 -11.21 11.55
N TRP A 227 2.06 -11.49 11.29
CA TRP A 227 1.22 -12.23 12.25
C TRP A 227 1.70 -13.65 12.49
N LEU A 228 2.10 -14.37 11.44
CA LEU A 228 2.72 -15.68 11.61
C LEU A 228 4.02 -15.62 12.42
N SER A 229 4.80 -14.55 12.26
CA SER A 229 6.06 -14.41 12.98
C SER A 229 5.90 -14.04 14.45
N HIS A 230 4.95 -13.13 14.77
CA HIS A 230 4.86 -12.49 16.08
C HIS A 230 3.57 -12.82 16.83
N GLY A 231 2.62 -13.51 16.20
CA GLY A 231 1.28 -13.69 16.74
C GLY A 231 0.40 -12.43 16.56
N ILE A 232 -0.80 -12.50 17.10
CA ILE A 232 -1.76 -11.38 17.08
C ILE A 232 -2.05 -10.98 18.53
N LYS A 233 -1.74 -9.72 18.85
CA LYS A 233 -1.94 -9.17 20.19
C LYS A 233 -3.39 -9.34 20.66
N ASP A 234 -3.56 -9.59 21.95
CA ASP A 234 -4.86 -9.76 22.62
C ASP A 234 -5.70 -10.93 22.05
N THR A 235 -5.04 -11.92 21.41
CA THR A 235 -5.64 -13.17 20.96
C THR A 235 -4.82 -14.38 21.39
N ALA A 236 -5.36 -15.58 21.19
CA ALA A 236 -4.64 -16.83 21.45
C ALA A 236 -3.70 -17.23 20.29
N MET A 237 -3.62 -16.46 19.20
CA MET A 237 -2.75 -16.74 18.07
C MET A 237 -1.27 -16.50 18.43
N PRO A 238 -0.45 -17.56 18.55
CA PRO A 238 0.97 -17.40 18.90
C PRO A 238 1.81 -16.96 17.70
N GLY A 239 3.04 -16.49 17.97
CA GLY A 239 4.06 -16.30 16.96
C GLY A 239 4.82 -17.59 16.68
N PHE A 240 5.17 -17.81 15.41
CA PHE A 240 5.87 -19.02 14.94
C PHE A 240 7.30 -18.75 14.45
N LYS A 241 7.86 -17.56 14.78
CA LYS A 241 9.21 -17.18 14.34
C LYS A 241 10.29 -18.18 14.79
N ASP A 242 10.11 -18.73 15.99
CA ASP A 242 11.08 -19.67 16.58
C ASP A 242 10.78 -21.13 16.20
N SER A 243 9.57 -21.42 15.73
CA SER A 243 9.12 -22.77 15.33
C SER A 243 9.31 -23.05 13.84
N PHE A 244 9.18 -22.02 13.02
CA PHE A 244 9.28 -22.13 11.56
C PHE A 244 10.34 -21.17 11.02
N ASN A 245 11.15 -21.65 10.10
CA ASN A 245 12.10 -20.82 9.36
C ASN A 245 11.37 -19.84 8.42
N GLU A 246 12.11 -18.99 7.72
CA GLU A 246 11.55 -17.97 6.84
C GLU A 246 10.74 -18.58 5.69
N ASP A 247 11.30 -19.60 5.01
CA ASP A 247 10.67 -20.23 3.85
C ASP A 247 9.41 -21.00 4.24
N GLU A 248 9.40 -21.68 5.37
CA GLU A 248 8.23 -22.38 5.92
C GLU A 248 7.07 -21.41 6.21
N ARG A 249 7.35 -20.22 6.73
CA ARG A 249 6.32 -19.19 6.92
C ARG A 249 5.78 -18.68 5.59
N TRP A 250 6.60 -18.55 4.55
CA TRP A 250 6.15 -18.22 3.22
C TRP A 250 5.35 -19.34 2.56
N ASP A 251 5.72 -20.60 2.79
CA ASP A 251 4.95 -21.76 2.35
C ASP A 251 3.54 -21.77 2.97
N LEU A 252 3.45 -21.52 4.27
CA LEU A 252 2.16 -21.34 4.97
C LEU A 252 1.32 -20.24 4.34
N ILE A 253 1.89 -19.07 4.06
CA ILE A 253 1.17 -17.96 3.42
C ILE A 253 0.67 -18.35 2.03
N ASN A 254 1.47 -19.06 1.26
CA ASN A 254 1.08 -19.54 -0.06
C ASN A 254 -0.08 -20.54 0.04
N PHE A 255 -0.06 -21.44 1.04
CA PHE A 255 -1.18 -22.33 1.32
C PHE A 255 -2.44 -21.58 1.75
N LEU A 256 -2.36 -20.62 2.67
CA LEU A 256 -3.50 -19.80 3.12
C LEU A 256 -4.16 -19.06 1.95
N ARG A 257 -3.37 -18.55 1.02
CA ARG A 257 -3.86 -17.94 -0.22
C ARG A 257 -4.56 -18.94 -1.13
N ALA A 258 -4.00 -20.15 -1.27
CA ALA A 258 -4.64 -21.21 -2.04
C ALA A 258 -5.97 -21.63 -1.41
N LEU A 259 -6.02 -21.76 -0.08
CA LEU A 259 -7.21 -22.11 0.69
C LEU A 259 -8.33 -21.07 0.50
N SER A 260 -8.02 -19.79 0.69
CA SER A 260 -8.96 -18.69 0.48
C SER A 260 -9.45 -18.62 -0.97
N ASN A 261 -8.57 -18.81 -1.94
CA ASN A 261 -8.95 -18.84 -3.35
C ASN A 261 -9.82 -20.04 -3.71
N ALA A 262 -9.57 -21.21 -3.14
CA ALA A 262 -10.38 -22.41 -3.37
C ALA A 262 -11.82 -22.22 -2.86
N GLU A 263 -12.00 -21.63 -1.68
CA GLU A 263 -13.34 -21.33 -1.15
C GLU A 263 -14.05 -20.27 -1.98
N ARG A 264 -13.32 -19.26 -2.42
CA ARG A 264 -13.85 -18.26 -3.34
C ARG A 264 -14.32 -18.89 -4.66
N ALA A 265 -13.55 -19.84 -5.21
CA ALA A 265 -13.94 -20.57 -6.41
C ALA A 265 -15.21 -21.42 -6.18
N ARG A 266 -15.35 -22.06 -5.02
CA ARG A 266 -16.58 -22.81 -4.66
C ARG A 266 -17.79 -21.90 -4.54
N SER A 267 -17.63 -20.70 -3.95
CA SER A 267 -18.74 -19.75 -3.76
C SER A 267 -19.23 -19.13 -5.07
N LEU A 268 -18.46 -19.19 -6.13
CA LEU A 268 -18.79 -18.66 -7.45
C LEU A 268 -19.64 -19.61 -8.30
N ALA A 269 -20.13 -20.72 -7.76
CA ALA A 269 -20.95 -21.77 -8.43
C ALA A 269 -21.70 -21.32 -9.69
N PRO A 270 -21.97 -22.16 -10.59
CA PRO A 270 -21.35 -22.51 -11.85
C PRO A 270 -21.45 -21.49 -12.99
N ILE A 271 -21.90 -20.30 -12.87
CA ILE A 271 -21.83 -19.26 -13.93
C ILE A 271 -22.15 -17.89 -13.29
N SER A 272 -21.14 -17.10 -13.03
CA SER A 272 -21.31 -15.67 -12.80
C SER A 272 -20.57 -14.93 -13.90
N ASP A 273 -21.25 -14.00 -14.58
CA ASP A 273 -20.67 -13.05 -15.55
C ASP A 273 -19.68 -12.05 -14.91
N THR A 274 -19.42 -12.18 -13.61
CA THR A 274 -18.42 -11.38 -12.92
C THR A 274 -17.07 -12.06 -12.97
N GLU A 275 -16.11 -11.41 -13.62
CA GLU A 275 -14.71 -11.84 -13.74
C GLU A 275 -14.06 -11.96 -12.36
N VAL A 276 -14.07 -13.14 -11.77
CA VAL A 276 -13.29 -13.44 -10.57
C VAL A 276 -12.12 -14.33 -10.97
N TRP A 277 -10.97 -13.71 -11.03
CA TRP A 277 -9.73 -14.40 -11.35
C TRP A 277 -9.19 -15.12 -10.12
N VAL A 278 -9.20 -16.45 -10.16
CA VAL A 278 -8.51 -17.30 -9.19
C VAL A 278 -7.15 -17.66 -9.79
N VAL A 279 -6.08 -17.25 -9.12
CA VAL A 279 -4.72 -17.53 -9.56
C VAL A 279 -4.38 -18.98 -9.21
N ALA A 280 -4.18 -19.83 -10.23
CA ALA A 280 -3.70 -21.19 -10.04
C ALA A 280 -2.21 -21.16 -9.58
N PRO A 281 -1.80 -22.02 -8.62
CA PRO A 281 -0.40 -22.20 -8.29
C PRO A 281 0.37 -22.68 -9.52
N ASP A 282 1.57 -22.13 -9.70
CA ASP A 282 2.43 -22.60 -10.79
C ASP A 282 3.00 -23.99 -10.47
N PHE A 283 3.15 -24.83 -11.48
CA PHE A 283 3.80 -26.13 -11.37
C PHE A 283 4.53 -26.48 -12.66
N THR A 284 5.54 -27.31 -12.55
CA THR A 284 6.26 -27.84 -13.71
C THR A 284 5.81 -29.25 -14.02
N TYR A 285 5.81 -29.60 -15.28
CA TYR A 285 5.44 -30.93 -15.77
C TYR A 285 6.32 -31.37 -16.94
N GLY A 286 6.44 -32.69 -17.16
CA GLY A 286 7.10 -33.25 -18.32
C GLY A 286 6.19 -33.29 -19.52
N THR A 287 6.66 -32.81 -20.67
CA THR A 287 5.93 -32.90 -21.94
C THR A 287 6.12 -34.28 -22.56
N SER A 288 5.29 -34.67 -23.53
CA SER A 288 5.43 -35.88 -24.31
C SER A 288 6.75 -35.96 -25.11
N ARG A 289 7.44 -34.82 -25.25
CA ARG A 289 8.76 -34.72 -25.92
C ARG A 289 9.94 -34.87 -24.95
N GLY A 290 9.66 -35.11 -23.64
CA GLY A 290 10.69 -35.20 -22.60
C GLY A 290 11.22 -33.83 -22.13
N GLU A 291 10.64 -32.74 -22.53
CA GLU A 291 10.98 -31.37 -22.09
C GLU A 291 10.22 -31.04 -20.83
N THR A 292 10.78 -30.15 -19.99
CA THR A 292 10.08 -29.60 -18.82
C THR A 292 9.42 -28.28 -19.21
N ALA A 293 8.12 -28.13 -18.93
CA ALA A 293 7.35 -26.91 -19.10
C ALA A 293 6.69 -26.50 -17.79
N ALA A 294 6.26 -25.24 -17.66
CA ALA A 294 5.55 -24.74 -16.50
C ALA A 294 4.16 -24.21 -16.89
N LEU A 295 3.21 -24.25 -15.94
CA LEU A 295 1.86 -23.74 -16.19
C LEU A 295 1.89 -22.27 -16.63
N ARG A 296 2.79 -21.47 -16.07
CA ARG A 296 2.98 -20.06 -16.43
C ARG A 296 3.34 -19.83 -17.89
N ASP A 297 3.94 -20.82 -18.56
CA ASP A 297 4.36 -20.70 -19.96
C ASP A 297 3.15 -20.65 -20.91
N HIS A 298 1.95 -20.98 -20.41
CA HIS A 298 0.68 -20.96 -21.14
C HIS A 298 -0.16 -19.71 -20.88
N ARG A 299 0.36 -18.76 -20.11
CA ARG A 299 -0.40 -17.52 -19.78
C ARG A 299 -0.57 -16.64 -21.01
N GLY A 300 -1.82 -16.37 -21.32
CA GLY A 300 -2.20 -15.47 -22.43
C GLY A 300 -2.37 -16.15 -23.79
N ASP A 301 -1.88 -17.39 -23.97
CA ASP A 301 -1.87 -18.04 -25.28
C ASP A 301 -2.86 -19.21 -25.39
N ASN A 302 -3.13 -19.93 -24.31
CA ASN A 302 -3.89 -21.16 -24.36
C ASN A 302 -4.79 -21.37 -23.14
N ILE A 303 -5.86 -22.14 -23.32
CA ILE A 303 -6.65 -22.75 -22.23
C ILE A 303 -5.98 -24.07 -21.89
N VAL A 304 -5.56 -24.25 -20.62
CA VAL A 304 -5.04 -25.51 -20.11
C VAL A 304 -6.15 -26.24 -19.35
N LEU A 305 -6.53 -27.42 -19.81
CA LEU A 305 -7.40 -28.34 -19.09
C LEU A 305 -6.55 -29.30 -18.25
N LEU A 306 -6.62 -29.18 -16.93
CA LEU A 306 -5.98 -30.09 -16.02
C LEU A 306 -6.95 -31.20 -15.62
N VAL A 307 -6.65 -32.43 -15.98
CA VAL A 307 -7.41 -33.62 -15.57
C VAL A 307 -6.60 -34.36 -14.50
N LEU A 308 -7.12 -34.36 -13.27
CA LEU A 308 -6.54 -35.12 -12.16
C LEU A 308 -7.17 -36.50 -12.16
N LEU A 309 -6.34 -37.50 -12.41
CA LEU A 309 -6.74 -38.92 -12.31
C LEU A 309 -6.14 -39.49 -11.03
N SER A 310 -6.96 -39.95 -10.11
CA SER A 310 -6.52 -40.84 -9.04
C SER A 310 -6.36 -42.24 -9.63
N PRO A 311 -5.19 -42.91 -9.47
CA PRO A 311 -5.10 -44.31 -9.82
C PRO A 311 -6.17 -45.09 -8.99
N PRO A 312 -6.83 -46.08 -9.58
CA PRO A 312 -7.73 -46.90 -8.79
C PRO A 312 -6.96 -47.52 -7.64
N GLU A 313 -7.43 -47.33 -6.41
CA GLU A 313 -6.87 -47.99 -5.25
C GLU A 313 -6.79 -49.51 -5.60
N SER A 314 -5.59 -50.09 -5.57
CA SER A 314 -5.45 -51.52 -5.63
C SER A 314 -6.19 -52.07 -4.41
N ARG A 315 -7.36 -52.64 -4.62
CA ARG A 315 -8.02 -53.45 -3.63
C ARG A 315 -7.26 -54.78 -3.58
N ASP A 316 -6.30 -54.87 -2.66
CA ASP A 316 -5.83 -56.13 -2.14
C ASP A 316 -6.57 -56.52 -0.87
#